data_91d20bf1dcb380d4c84883dd98f6c1e9
#
_entry.id   91d20bf1dcb380d4c84883dd98f6c1e9
#
_cell.length_a   1.000
_cell.length_b   1.000
_cell.length_c   1.000
_cell.angle_alpha   90.00
_cell.angle_beta   90.00
_cell.angle_gamma   90.00
#
_symmetry.space_group_name_H-M   'P 1'
#
loop_
_entity.id
_entity.type
_entity.pdbx_description
1 polymer ?
#
loop_
_entity_poly.entity_id
_entity_poly.type
_entity_poly.pdbx_seq_one_letter_code
_entity_poly.pdbx_strand_id
1 'polypeptide(L)'
;KLIRLNEEIENECYAGKESIDTVMDMTEKKVFDLLSTRGGGGDYVPIRQVVMNALEKIENAAKTSGTVTGIPTGFIDLDYRTAGLQPSDLILIAARPSMGKTAFVLNIAQYVAFHEDMCTAIFSLEMSKEQLVNRLFSLESRVDAQALRTGNLSDSDWEKLIEGAGTIGNSKLIIDDTPGISIAEMRSKCRKYKLEHDLKLIIIDYLQLMSGSGKGSDSRQQEISDISRSLKALARELSVPVIALSQLSRAVEQRPDHRPMLSDLRESGAIEQDADVVMFIYRDDYYNHDSEMKGISEII
;
A
#
# COMPACT_ATOMS: atom_id res chain seq x y z
N LYS A 1 23.10 20.80 14.54
CA LYS A 1 21.77 20.41 14.04
C LYS A 1 20.90 19.81 15.15
N LEU A 2 21.35 18.77 15.89
CA LEU A 2 20.60 18.15 17.00
C LEU A 2 20.22 19.13 18.12
N ILE A 3 21.15 20.01 18.55
CA ILE A 3 20.86 21.01 19.57
C ILE A 3 19.74 21.94 19.12
N ARG A 4 19.83 22.46 17.89
CA ARG A 4 18.81 23.33 17.32
C ARG A 4 17.46 22.65 17.17
N LEU A 5 17.46 21.37 16.80
CA LEU A 5 16.23 20.57 16.74
C LEU A 5 15.58 20.43 18.12
N ASN A 6 16.37 20.15 19.16
CA ASN A 6 15.85 20.06 20.53
C ASN A 6 15.26 21.40 21.01
N GLU A 7 15.94 22.51 20.75
CA GLU A 7 15.42 23.85 21.06
C GLU A 7 14.08 24.14 20.37
N GLU A 8 13.94 23.74 19.10
CA GLU A 8 12.70 23.91 18.35
C GLU A 8 11.57 23.05 18.94
N ILE A 9 11.83 21.79 19.29
CA ILE A 9 10.86 20.89 19.91
C ILE A 9 10.44 21.41 21.29
N GLU A 10 11.41 21.85 22.10
CA GLU A 10 11.18 22.42 23.42
C GLU A 10 10.27 23.66 23.34
N ASN A 11 10.54 24.57 22.41
CA ASN A 11 9.73 25.76 22.20
C ASN A 11 8.29 25.43 21.79
N GLU A 12 8.08 24.45 20.92
CA GLU A 12 6.73 24.00 20.54
C GLU A 12 5.98 23.38 21.73
N CYS A 13 6.66 22.55 22.53
CA CYS A 13 6.07 21.97 23.74
C CYS A 13 5.63 23.05 24.75
N TYR A 14 6.48 24.06 24.98
CA TYR A 14 6.14 25.16 25.90
C TYR A 14 5.12 26.12 25.34
N ALA A 15 5.05 26.30 24.03
CA ALA A 15 4.05 27.16 23.40
C ALA A 15 2.60 26.70 23.65
N GLY A 16 2.39 25.38 23.81
CA GLY A 16 1.10 24.79 24.18
C GLY A 16 -0.04 25.08 23.20
N LYS A 17 0.27 25.43 21.95
CA LYS A 17 -0.72 25.83 20.92
C LYS A 17 -1.34 24.66 20.18
N GLU A 18 -0.62 23.57 20.06
CA GLU A 18 -0.98 22.40 19.30
C GLU A 18 -1.36 21.22 20.22
N SER A 19 -2.08 20.24 19.69
CA SER A 19 -2.37 19.01 20.42
C SER A 19 -1.11 18.17 20.62
N ILE A 20 -1.10 17.33 21.65
CA ILE A 20 0.03 16.42 21.95
C ILE A 20 0.35 15.56 20.70
N ASP A 21 -0.66 15.03 20.03
CA ASP A 21 -0.48 14.20 18.83
C ASP A 21 0.18 14.97 17.68
N THR A 22 -0.20 16.24 17.49
CA THR A 22 0.42 17.11 16.48
C THR A 22 1.89 17.39 16.80
N VAL A 23 2.21 17.67 18.08
CA VAL A 23 3.59 17.90 18.52
C VAL A 23 4.44 16.63 18.35
N MET A 24 3.88 15.45 18.66
CA MET A 24 4.55 14.17 18.48
C MET A 24 4.86 13.90 17.02
N ASP A 25 3.88 14.06 16.11
CA ASP A 25 4.09 13.84 14.66
C ASP A 25 5.14 14.81 14.10
N MET A 26 5.08 16.08 14.49
CA MET A 26 6.08 17.08 14.09
C MET A 26 7.49 16.71 14.59
N THR A 27 7.60 16.23 15.83
CA THR A 27 8.87 15.80 16.44
C THR A 27 9.45 14.61 15.69
N GLU A 28 8.65 13.57 15.47
CA GLU A 28 9.05 12.38 14.73
C GLU A 28 9.50 12.73 13.30
N LYS A 29 8.73 13.57 12.61
CA LYS A 29 9.10 14.03 11.27
C LYS A 29 10.45 14.73 11.27
N LYS A 30 10.67 15.69 12.18
CA LYS A 30 11.93 16.45 12.27
C LYS A 30 13.13 15.55 12.61
N VAL A 31 12.93 14.55 13.48
CA VAL A 31 13.96 13.56 13.82
C VAL A 31 14.25 12.66 12.61
N PHE A 32 13.20 12.19 11.93
CA PHE A 32 13.35 11.38 10.72
C PHE A 32 14.11 12.15 9.62
N ASP A 33 13.75 13.41 9.36
CA ASP A 33 14.42 14.26 8.38
C ASP A 33 15.90 14.48 8.75
N LEU A 34 16.21 14.63 10.03
CA LEU A 34 17.59 14.75 10.52
C LEU A 34 18.40 13.47 10.27
N LEU A 35 17.82 12.29 10.49
CA LEU A 35 18.44 10.98 10.27
C LEU A 35 18.60 10.68 8.78
N SER A 36 17.61 11.05 7.99
CA SER A 36 17.62 10.87 6.54
C SER A 36 18.61 11.82 5.84
N THR A 37 18.89 12.98 6.43
CA THR A 37 19.79 14.02 5.89
C THR A 37 21.29 13.70 6.08
N ARG A 38 21.65 12.50 6.56
CA ARG A 38 23.06 12.06 6.52
C ARG A 38 23.63 11.95 5.08
N GLY A 39 22.78 12.18 4.07
CA GLY A 39 23.09 12.11 2.64
C GLY A 39 22.91 13.40 1.81
N GLY A 40 22.79 14.61 2.41
CA GLY A 40 22.79 15.84 1.59
C GLY A 40 21.61 16.77 1.82
N GLY A 41 21.90 17.98 2.18
CA GLY A 41 20.96 19.04 2.53
C GLY A 41 19.98 19.40 1.42
N GLY A 42 18.70 19.37 1.76
CA GLY A 42 17.66 19.74 0.82
C GLY A 42 17.25 21.19 0.93
N ASP A 43 17.82 22.07 0.11
CA ASP A 43 17.12 23.34 -0.17
C ASP A 43 17.14 23.73 -1.65
N TYR A 44 18.01 23.19 -2.45
CA TYR A 44 18.03 23.40 -3.88
C TYR A 44 18.96 22.40 -4.56
N VAL A 45 18.43 21.55 -5.39
CA VAL A 45 19.23 20.67 -6.24
C VAL A 45 19.32 21.32 -7.62
N PRO A 46 20.53 21.74 -8.07
CA PRO A 46 20.70 22.29 -9.42
C PRO A 46 20.18 21.31 -10.47
N ILE A 47 19.48 21.80 -11.48
CA ILE A 47 18.90 20.97 -12.55
C ILE A 47 19.96 20.07 -13.20
N ARG A 48 21.20 20.51 -13.30
CA ARG A 48 22.31 19.71 -13.81
C ARG A 48 22.49 18.41 -13.02
N GLN A 49 22.41 18.46 -11.70
CA GLN A 49 22.53 17.25 -10.85
C GLN A 49 21.32 16.33 -11.01
N VAL A 50 20.12 16.89 -11.14
CA VAL A 50 18.90 16.12 -11.40
C VAL A 50 19.01 15.40 -12.74
N VAL A 51 19.52 16.06 -13.78
CA VAL A 51 19.76 15.47 -15.11
C VAL A 51 20.79 14.35 -15.02
N MET A 52 21.90 14.53 -14.30
CA MET A 52 22.91 13.50 -14.14
C MET A 52 22.36 12.26 -13.41
N ASN A 53 21.61 12.47 -12.33
CA ASN A 53 20.95 11.39 -11.60
C ASN A 53 19.91 10.66 -12.46
N ALA A 54 19.18 11.38 -13.30
CA ALA A 54 18.22 10.79 -14.23
C ALA A 54 18.91 9.94 -15.30
N LEU A 55 20.01 10.45 -15.87
CA LEU A 55 20.82 9.69 -16.85
C LEU A 55 21.41 8.43 -16.24
N GLU A 56 21.92 8.50 -15.01
CA GLU A 56 22.43 7.32 -14.30
C GLU A 56 21.34 6.26 -14.09
N LYS A 57 20.14 6.68 -13.71
CA LYS A 57 18.99 5.76 -13.59
C LYS A 57 18.63 5.10 -14.93
N ILE A 58 18.61 5.88 -16.02
CA ILE A 58 18.34 5.37 -17.37
C ILE A 58 19.45 4.39 -17.80
N GLU A 59 20.71 4.71 -17.55
CA GLU A 59 21.83 3.84 -17.88
C GLU A 59 21.78 2.52 -17.10
N ASN A 60 21.46 2.57 -15.80
CA ASN A 60 21.29 1.40 -14.97
C ASN A 60 20.12 0.53 -15.45
N ALA A 61 18.98 1.13 -15.79
CA ALA A 61 17.84 0.43 -16.38
C ALA A 61 18.20 -0.26 -17.71
N ALA A 62 18.98 0.41 -18.56
CA ALA A 62 19.44 -0.14 -19.83
C ALA A 62 20.40 -1.33 -19.66
N LYS A 63 21.23 -1.32 -18.60
CA LYS A 63 22.18 -2.41 -18.28
C LYS A 63 21.48 -3.64 -17.71
N THR A 64 20.36 -3.46 -16.98
CA THR A 64 19.68 -4.56 -16.28
C THR A 64 18.86 -5.45 -17.23
N SER A 65 18.75 -5.11 -18.53
CA SER A 65 18.00 -5.87 -19.56
C SER A 65 16.56 -6.22 -19.14
N GLY A 66 16.06 -5.64 -18.06
CA GLY A 66 14.75 -5.91 -17.47
C GLY A 66 13.73 -4.85 -17.86
N THR A 67 12.50 -5.28 -18.14
CA THR A 67 11.37 -4.39 -18.39
C THR A 67 10.86 -3.72 -17.11
N VAL A 68 11.30 -4.17 -15.92
CA VAL A 68 10.82 -3.73 -14.61
C VAL A 68 11.89 -2.89 -13.93
N THR A 69 11.63 -1.59 -13.79
CA THR A 69 12.50 -0.62 -13.09
C THR A 69 12.07 -0.36 -11.66
N GLY A 70 10.80 -0.61 -11.36
CA GLY A 70 10.20 -0.54 -10.02
C GLY A 70 10.21 -1.87 -9.31
N ILE A 71 9.36 -2.01 -8.29
CA ILE A 71 9.17 -3.28 -7.56
C ILE A 71 8.26 -4.18 -8.40
N PRO A 72 8.71 -5.40 -8.77
CA PRO A 72 7.88 -6.32 -9.54
C PRO A 72 6.69 -6.80 -8.72
N THR A 73 5.55 -6.94 -9.37
CA THR A 73 4.30 -7.39 -8.73
C THR A 73 4.11 -8.91 -8.77
N GLY A 74 4.89 -9.60 -9.63
CA GLY A 74 4.70 -11.01 -9.96
C GLY A 74 3.68 -11.27 -11.06
N PHE A 75 2.98 -10.23 -11.54
CA PHE A 75 2.07 -10.29 -12.68
C PHE A 75 2.75 -9.73 -13.92
N ILE A 76 3.21 -10.61 -14.82
CA ILE A 76 4.08 -10.28 -15.95
C ILE A 76 3.51 -9.15 -16.82
N ASP A 77 2.23 -9.24 -17.18
CA ASP A 77 1.59 -8.24 -18.05
C ASP A 77 1.41 -6.89 -17.34
N LEU A 78 1.16 -6.91 -16.02
CA LEU A 78 1.09 -5.71 -15.20
C LEU A 78 2.47 -5.05 -15.10
N ASP A 79 3.49 -5.84 -14.80
CA ASP A 79 4.87 -5.37 -14.70
C ASP A 79 5.37 -4.81 -16.03
N TYR A 80 4.99 -5.43 -17.15
CA TYR A 80 5.32 -4.91 -18.48
C TYR A 80 4.68 -3.54 -18.76
N ARG A 81 3.42 -3.31 -18.31
CA ARG A 81 2.69 -2.05 -18.52
C ARG A 81 3.13 -0.92 -17.61
N THR A 82 3.46 -1.25 -16.35
CA THR A 82 3.80 -0.26 -15.31
C THR A 82 5.30 -0.10 -15.10
N ALA A 83 6.11 -0.98 -15.70
CA ALA A 83 7.52 -1.17 -15.36
C ALA A 83 7.73 -1.47 -13.86
N GLY A 84 6.75 -2.15 -13.21
CA GLY A 84 6.70 -2.40 -11.78
C GLY A 84 6.17 -1.21 -10.96
N LEU A 85 6.06 -1.38 -9.64
CA LEU A 85 5.59 -0.33 -8.73
C LEU A 85 6.71 0.69 -8.51
N GLN A 86 6.49 1.93 -8.94
CA GLN A 86 7.51 2.97 -8.88
C GLN A 86 7.59 3.63 -7.49
N PRO A 87 8.78 3.97 -7.00
CA PRO A 87 8.95 4.72 -5.76
C PRO A 87 8.17 6.05 -5.80
N SER A 88 7.54 6.39 -4.68
CA SER A 88 6.73 7.61 -4.52
C SER A 88 5.38 7.61 -5.23
N ASP A 89 4.99 6.52 -5.88
CA ASP A 89 3.66 6.40 -6.49
C ASP A 89 2.60 6.03 -5.48
N LEU A 90 1.42 6.62 -5.66
CA LEU A 90 0.17 6.21 -5.05
C LEU A 90 -0.64 5.43 -6.09
N ILE A 91 -0.80 4.13 -5.84
CA ILE A 91 -1.52 3.21 -6.70
C ILE A 91 -2.87 2.91 -6.06
N LEU A 92 -3.95 3.22 -6.77
CA LEU A 92 -5.31 2.94 -6.31
C LEU A 92 -5.81 1.66 -6.98
N ILE A 93 -6.30 0.70 -6.17
CA ILE A 93 -6.96 -0.51 -6.68
C ILE A 93 -8.41 -0.50 -6.19
N ALA A 94 -9.34 -0.38 -7.12
CA ALA A 94 -10.74 -0.24 -6.78
C ALA A 94 -11.61 -1.35 -7.38
N ALA A 95 -12.58 -1.83 -6.59
CA ALA A 95 -13.54 -2.83 -7.06
C ALA A 95 -14.80 -2.82 -6.17
N ARG A 96 -15.87 -3.46 -6.68
CA ARG A 96 -17.00 -3.81 -5.82
C ARG A 96 -16.62 -4.93 -4.83
N PRO A 97 -17.39 -5.11 -3.74
CA PRO A 97 -17.20 -6.24 -2.82
C PRO A 97 -17.14 -7.58 -3.55
N SER A 98 -16.37 -8.53 -3.03
CA SER A 98 -16.23 -9.89 -3.54
C SER A 98 -15.56 -10.03 -4.92
N MET A 99 -15.03 -8.95 -5.52
CA MET A 99 -14.29 -8.99 -6.78
C MET A 99 -12.83 -9.46 -6.63
N GLY A 100 -12.35 -9.66 -5.40
CA GLY A 100 -11.01 -10.20 -5.14
C GLY A 100 -9.92 -9.17 -4.85
N LYS A 101 -10.26 -7.92 -4.44
CA LYS A 101 -9.27 -6.87 -4.10
C LYS A 101 -8.17 -7.37 -3.16
N THR A 102 -8.56 -7.85 -1.98
CA THR A 102 -7.63 -8.35 -0.96
C THR A 102 -6.82 -9.54 -1.48
N ALA A 103 -7.42 -10.45 -2.24
CA ALA A 103 -6.71 -11.57 -2.84
C ALA A 103 -5.61 -11.09 -3.81
N PHE A 104 -5.93 -10.13 -4.67
CA PHE A 104 -4.98 -9.57 -5.63
C PHE A 104 -3.77 -8.93 -4.94
N VAL A 105 -4.00 -8.07 -3.94
CA VAL A 105 -2.89 -7.43 -3.24
C VAL A 105 -2.10 -8.36 -2.34
N LEU A 106 -2.72 -9.43 -1.80
CA LEU A 106 -1.99 -10.45 -1.06
C LEU A 106 -1.04 -11.24 -1.96
N ASN A 107 -1.40 -11.52 -3.21
CA ASN A 107 -0.48 -12.12 -4.18
C ASN A 107 0.70 -11.19 -4.47
N ILE A 108 0.47 -9.88 -4.64
CA ILE A 108 1.56 -8.90 -4.80
C ILE A 108 2.43 -8.89 -3.55
N ALA A 109 1.83 -8.80 -2.36
CA ALA A 109 2.57 -8.78 -1.10
C ALA A 109 3.43 -10.03 -0.89
N GLN A 110 2.86 -11.21 -1.20
CA GLN A 110 3.57 -12.49 -1.14
C GLN A 110 4.77 -12.46 -2.09
N TYR A 111 4.55 -12.08 -3.36
CA TYR A 111 5.63 -12.04 -4.34
C TYR A 111 6.76 -11.11 -3.88
N VAL A 112 6.43 -9.88 -3.48
CA VAL A 112 7.41 -8.87 -3.06
C VAL A 112 8.15 -9.28 -1.78
N ALA A 113 7.43 -9.81 -0.78
CA ALA A 113 8.03 -10.14 0.51
C ALA A 113 8.75 -11.49 0.53
N PHE A 114 8.30 -12.48 -0.26
CA PHE A 114 8.82 -13.85 -0.19
C PHE A 114 9.83 -14.14 -1.32
N HIS A 115 9.59 -13.61 -2.52
CA HIS A 115 10.47 -13.87 -3.68
C HIS A 115 11.49 -12.78 -3.90
N GLU A 116 11.12 -11.50 -3.72
CA GLU A 116 12.03 -10.37 -3.88
C GLU A 116 12.75 -9.99 -2.57
N ASP A 117 12.42 -10.66 -1.46
CA ASP A 117 12.98 -10.39 -0.12
C ASP A 117 12.92 -8.92 0.30
N MET A 118 11.83 -8.22 -0.10
CA MET A 118 11.62 -6.80 0.17
C MET A 118 10.62 -6.60 1.31
N CYS A 119 10.94 -5.72 2.26
CA CYS A 119 10.04 -5.41 3.37
C CYS A 119 8.74 -4.77 2.86
N THR A 120 7.62 -5.43 3.16
CA THR A 120 6.27 -5.02 2.77
C THR A 120 5.39 -4.88 4.01
N ALA A 121 4.73 -3.74 4.16
CA ALA A 121 3.77 -3.49 5.24
C ALA A 121 2.33 -3.52 4.71
N ILE A 122 1.46 -4.32 5.33
CA ILE A 122 0.02 -4.36 5.06
C ILE A 122 -0.71 -3.77 6.26
N PHE A 123 -1.45 -2.69 6.05
CA PHE A 123 -2.42 -2.16 7.00
C PHE A 123 -3.80 -2.71 6.65
N SER A 124 -4.27 -3.66 7.44
CA SER A 124 -5.56 -4.33 7.22
C SER A 124 -6.60 -3.78 8.18
N LEU A 125 -7.50 -2.97 7.66
CA LEU A 125 -8.53 -2.31 8.46
C LEU A 125 -9.87 -3.07 8.47
N GLU A 126 -10.01 -4.05 7.56
CA GLU A 126 -11.22 -4.89 7.45
C GLU A 126 -11.02 -6.27 8.05
N MET A 127 -9.85 -6.86 7.87
CA MET A 127 -9.56 -8.24 8.28
C MET A 127 -8.50 -8.29 9.37
N SER A 128 -8.64 -9.24 10.31
CA SER A 128 -7.58 -9.47 11.31
C SER A 128 -6.32 -10.07 10.68
N LYS A 129 -5.19 -9.89 11.33
CA LYS A 129 -3.90 -10.46 10.89
C LYS A 129 -3.95 -11.98 10.76
N GLU A 130 -4.69 -12.67 11.65
CA GLU A 130 -4.85 -14.12 11.59
C GLU A 130 -5.61 -14.55 10.31
N GLN A 131 -6.64 -13.79 9.92
CA GLN A 131 -7.38 -14.07 8.69
C GLN A 131 -6.51 -13.86 7.45
N LEU A 132 -5.65 -12.83 7.44
CA LEU A 132 -4.71 -12.60 6.34
C LEU A 132 -3.66 -13.71 6.28
N VAL A 133 -3.10 -14.10 7.43
CA VAL A 133 -2.12 -15.20 7.50
C VAL A 133 -2.74 -16.51 7.00
N ASN A 134 -4.00 -16.82 7.35
CA ASN A 134 -4.69 -18.01 6.82
C ASN A 134 -4.83 -17.97 5.29
N ARG A 135 -5.06 -16.79 4.70
CA ARG A 135 -5.05 -16.64 3.24
C ARG A 135 -3.65 -16.80 2.64
N LEU A 136 -2.62 -16.28 3.30
CA LEU A 136 -1.24 -16.49 2.89
C LEU A 136 -0.83 -17.97 2.97
N PHE A 137 -1.29 -18.70 3.99
CA PHE A 137 -1.09 -20.15 4.06
C PHE A 137 -1.71 -20.84 2.84
N SER A 138 -2.97 -20.52 2.50
CA SER A 138 -3.61 -21.10 1.32
C SER A 138 -2.87 -20.79 0.02
N LEU A 139 -2.36 -19.56 -0.12
CA LEU A 139 -1.58 -19.15 -1.29
C LEU A 139 -0.24 -19.88 -1.37
N GLU A 140 0.52 -19.90 -0.29
CA GLU A 140 1.90 -20.43 -0.26
C GLU A 140 1.91 -21.96 -0.29
N SER A 141 1.11 -22.61 0.57
CA SER A 141 1.06 -24.07 0.66
C SER A 141 0.18 -24.72 -0.41
N ARG A 142 -0.62 -23.95 -1.15
CA ARG A 142 -1.63 -24.43 -2.11
C ARG A 142 -2.63 -25.41 -1.48
N VAL A 143 -2.89 -25.25 -0.19
CA VAL A 143 -3.93 -25.97 0.53
C VAL A 143 -5.24 -25.20 0.44
N ASP A 144 -6.34 -25.92 0.25
CA ASP A 144 -7.66 -25.34 0.13
C ASP A 144 -8.04 -24.49 1.35
N ALA A 145 -8.49 -23.25 1.14
CA ALA A 145 -8.84 -22.33 2.22
C ALA A 145 -9.99 -22.82 3.10
N GLN A 146 -10.92 -23.63 2.55
CA GLN A 146 -12.01 -24.22 3.31
C GLN A 146 -11.50 -25.35 4.19
N ALA A 147 -10.56 -26.16 3.69
CA ALA A 147 -9.91 -27.21 4.47
C ALA A 147 -9.13 -26.60 5.67
N LEU A 148 -8.40 -25.50 5.44
CA LEU A 148 -7.74 -24.73 6.52
C LEU A 148 -8.73 -24.25 7.58
N ARG A 149 -9.87 -23.71 7.15
CA ARG A 149 -10.89 -23.17 8.07
C ARG A 149 -11.63 -24.24 8.86
N THR A 150 -11.86 -25.40 8.27
CA THR A 150 -12.61 -26.51 8.91
C THR A 150 -11.71 -27.48 9.65
N GLY A 151 -10.37 -27.39 9.46
CA GLY A 151 -9.41 -28.33 10.03
C GLY A 151 -9.41 -29.73 9.35
N ASN A 152 -10.09 -29.87 8.21
CA ASN A 152 -10.12 -31.12 7.45
C ASN A 152 -8.91 -31.20 6.53
N LEU A 153 -7.77 -31.55 7.12
CA LEU A 153 -6.46 -31.56 6.48
C LEU A 153 -5.92 -32.99 6.41
N SER A 154 -5.34 -33.37 5.28
CA SER A 154 -4.57 -34.60 5.14
C SER A 154 -3.15 -34.46 5.69
N ASP A 155 -2.44 -35.58 5.90
CA ASP A 155 -1.04 -35.57 6.32
C ASP A 155 -0.17 -34.77 5.31
N SER A 156 -0.44 -34.92 4.02
CA SER A 156 0.23 -34.15 2.94
C SER A 156 -0.04 -32.64 3.03
N ASP A 157 -1.24 -32.23 3.48
CA ASP A 157 -1.54 -30.82 3.65
C ASP A 157 -0.78 -30.25 4.86
N TRP A 158 -0.63 -31.02 5.92
CA TRP A 158 0.17 -30.65 7.08
C TRP A 158 1.65 -30.44 6.72
N GLU A 159 2.23 -31.32 5.90
CA GLU A 159 3.62 -31.17 5.43
C GLU A 159 3.81 -29.84 4.66
N LYS A 160 2.90 -29.55 3.71
CA LYS A 160 2.91 -28.29 2.95
C LYS A 160 2.71 -27.05 3.83
N LEU A 161 1.85 -27.15 4.85
CA LEU A 161 1.62 -26.06 5.78
C LEU A 161 2.84 -25.78 6.65
N ILE A 162 3.57 -26.81 7.09
CA ILE A 162 4.81 -26.63 7.86
C ILE A 162 5.88 -25.94 7.00
N GLU A 163 6.02 -26.37 5.74
CA GLU A 163 6.93 -25.71 4.79
C GLU A 163 6.53 -24.25 4.56
N GLY A 164 5.24 -24.00 4.25
CA GLY A 164 4.70 -22.66 4.07
C GLY A 164 4.85 -21.78 5.32
N ALA A 165 4.70 -22.36 6.52
CA ALA A 165 4.94 -21.62 7.77
C ALA A 165 6.38 -21.14 7.90
N GLY A 166 7.35 -21.94 7.45
CA GLY A 166 8.75 -21.55 7.39
C GLY A 166 8.97 -20.37 6.45
N THR A 167 8.40 -20.42 5.24
CA THR A 167 8.49 -19.34 4.25
C THR A 167 7.84 -18.04 4.77
N ILE A 168 6.62 -18.13 5.26
CA ILE A 168 5.87 -16.97 5.79
C ILE A 168 6.61 -16.37 6.99
N GLY A 169 7.05 -17.21 7.94
CA GLY A 169 7.69 -16.77 9.17
C GLY A 169 9.07 -16.11 8.98
N ASN A 170 9.78 -16.48 7.91
CA ASN A 170 11.07 -15.88 7.57
C ASN A 170 10.96 -14.69 6.61
N SER A 171 9.76 -14.38 6.12
CA SER A 171 9.56 -13.27 5.18
C SER A 171 9.65 -11.91 5.85
N LYS A 172 9.89 -10.88 5.03
CA LYS A 172 9.90 -9.48 5.47
C LYS A 172 8.51 -8.83 5.38
N LEU A 173 7.45 -9.58 5.71
CA LEU A 173 6.09 -9.10 5.71
C LEU A 173 5.68 -8.59 7.10
N ILE A 174 5.17 -7.37 7.16
CA ILE A 174 4.62 -6.76 8.37
C ILE A 174 3.12 -6.61 8.18
N ILE A 175 2.32 -7.11 9.11
CA ILE A 175 0.85 -6.97 9.09
C ILE A 175 0.43 -6.16 10.32
N ASP A 176 -0.26 -5.06 10.08
CA ASP A 176 -0.86 -4.20 11.10
C ASP A 176 -2.38 -4.20 10.91
N ASP A 177 -3.11 -4.66 11.91
CA ASP A 177 -4.58 -4.73 11.91
C ASP A 177 -5.20 -3.77 12.92
N THR A 178 -4.50 -2.66 13.25
CA THR A 178 -5.02 -1.62 14.14
C THR A 178 -6.30 -1.01 13.57
N PRO A 179 -7.47 -1.20 14.21
CA PRO A 179 -8.73 -0.70 13.69
C PRO A 179 -8.79 0.83 13.76
N GLY A 180 -9.29 1.45 12.69
CA GLY A 180 -9.50 2.91 12.66
C GLY A 180 -8.20 3.72 12.79
N ILE A 181 -7.07 3.18 12.37
CA ILE A 181 -5.77 3.86 12.43
C ILE A 181 -5.85 5.24 11.78
N SER A 182 -5.29 6.24 12.44
CA SER A 182 -5.17 7.58 11.88
C SER A 182 -4.01 7.66 10.88
N ILE A 183 -4.08 8.63 9.96
CA ILE A 183 -2.98 8.86 9.00
C ILE A 183 -1.67 9.25 9.70
N ALA A 184 -1.73 9.96 10.83
CA ALA A 184 -0.55 10.35 11.61
C ALA A 184 0.11 9.11 12.24
N GLU A 185 -0.67 8.23 12.86
CA GLU A 185 -0.16 6.99 13.43
C GLU A 185 0.42 6.05 12.36
N MET A 186 -0.26 5.89 11.23
CA MET A 186 0.24 5.09 10.10
C MET A 186 1.58 5.64 9.59
N ARG A 187 1.69 6.96 9.44
CA ARG A 187 2.92 7.63 9.02
C ARG A 187 4.07 7.37 10.00
N SER A 188 3.81 7.49 11.30
CA SER A 188 4.78 7.18 12.37
C SER A 188 5.29 5.75 12.26
N LYS A 189 4.38 4.76 12.16
CA LYS A 189 4.73 3.36 11.99
C LYS A 189 5.54 3.11 10.70
N CYS A 190 5.13 3.71 9.57
CA CYS A 190 5.85 3.56 8.30
C CYS A 190 7.27 4.14 8.35
N ARG A 191 7.47 5.30 9.01
CA ARG A 191 8.81 5.86 9.25
C ARG A 191 9.68 4.90 10.05
N LYS A 192 9.15 4.31 11.11
CA LYS A 192 9.82 3.31 11.92
C LYS A 192 10.21 2.08 11.09
N TYR A 193 9.26 1.52 10.32
CA TYR A 193 9.53 0.36 9.46
C TYR A 193 10.56 0.70 8.36
N LYS A 194 10.55 1.94 7.85
CA LYS A 194 11.56 2.39 6.89
C LYS A 194 12.97 2.43 7.48
N LEU A 195 13.11 2.86 8.73
CA LEU A 195 14.40 2.94 9.42
C LEU A 195 14.92 1.58 9.88
N GLU A 196 14.03 0.73 10.42
CA GLU A 196 14.42 -0.55 11.04
C GLU A 196 14.51 -1.70 10.06
N HIS A 197 13.64 -1.71 9.02
CA HIS A 197 13.46 -2.84 8.12
C HIS A 197 13.63 -2.48 6.64
N ASP A 198 14.01 -1.24 6.30
CA ASP A 198 14.13 -0.76 4.92
C ASP A 198 12.85 -0.99 4.10
N LEU A 199 11.71 -0.54 4.64
CA LEU A 199 10.38 -0.68 4.03
C LEU A 199 10.40 -0.29 2.55
N LYS A 200 9.87 -1.17 1.69
CA LYS A 200 9.83 -1.02 0.23
C LYS A 200 8.42 -0.87 -0.35
N LEU A 201 7.40 -1.44 0.28
CA LEU A 201 6.02 -1.40 -0.20
C LEU A 201 5.05 -1.22 0.97
N ILE A 202 4.04 -0.37 0.77
CA ILE A 202 2.94 -0.16 1.72
C ILE A 202 1.63 -0.54 1.01
N ILE A 203 0.79 -1.35 1.68
CA ILE A 203 -0.53 -1.75 1.22
C ILE A 203 -1.56 -1.40 2.28
N ILE A 204 -2.68 -0.80 1.89
CA ILE A 204 -3.77 -0.37 2.78
C ILE A 204 -5.09 -0.97 2.31
N ASP A 205 -5.71 -1.81 3.15
CA ASP A 205 -6.99 -2.48 2.87
C ASP A 205 -8.04 -2.11 3.93
N TYR A 206 -8.95 -1.18 3.71
CA TYR A 206 -9.14 -0.25 2.62
C TYR A 206 -9.34 1.18 3.17
N LEU A 207 -9.14 2.19 2.33
CA LEU A 207 -9.08 3.61 2.70
C LEU A 207 -10.29 4.13 3.49
N GLN A 208 -11.51 3.67 3.14
CA GLN A 208 -12.74 4.14 3.76
C GLN A 208 -12.89 3.73 5.24
N LEU A 209 -12.02 2.88 5.78
CA LEU A 209 -12.00 2.52 7.20
C LEU A 209 -10.99 3.33 8.02
N MET A 210 -10.16 4.15 7.37
CA MET A 210 -9.25 5.04 8.07
C MET A 210 -10.01 6.15 8.81
N SER A 211 -9.49 6.57 9.95
CA SER A 211 -9.98 7.74 10.68
C SER A 211 -9.31 9.00 10.15
N GLY A 212 -10.11 10.00 9.85
CA GLY A 212 -9.61 11.33 9.51
C GLY A 212 -9.07 12.08 10.71
N SER A 213 -8.52 13.27 10.50
CA SER A 213 -7.90 14.11 11.54
C SER A 213 -8.87 14.73 12.57
N GLY A 214 -10.13 14.32 12.62
CA GLY A 214 -11.09 14.69 13.67
C GLY A 214 -11.49 16.18 13.73
N LYS A 215 -10.98 17.04 12.89
CA LYS A 215 -11.33 18.47 12.86
C LYS A 215 -12.44 18.70 11.83
N GLY A 216 -13.70 18.50 12.26
CA GLY A 216 -14.87 19.13 11.65
C GLY A 216 -14.99 19.07 10.11
N SER A 217 -14.62 17.97 9.49
CA SER A 217 -14.83 17.81 8.06
C SER A 217 -16.33 17.59 7.81
N ASP A 218 -16.95 18.52 7.12
CA ASP A 218 -18.40 18.55 6.89
C ASP A 218 -18.89 17.40 5.97
N SER A 219 -17.98 16.62 5.36
CA SER A 219 -18.36 15.46 4.55
C SER A 219 -17.30 14.37 4.55
N ARG A 220 -17.75 13.11 4.47
CA ARG A 220 -16.89 11.93 4.32
C ARG A 220 -16.00 12.01 3.06
N GLN A 221 -16.46 12.64 1.99
CA GLN A 221 -15.69 12.87 0.77
C GLN A 221 -14.45 13.74 1.02
N GLN A 222 -14.60 14.80 1.83
CA GLN A 222 -13.48 15.67 2.18
C GLN A 222 -12.43 14.91 3.00
N GLU A 223 -12.88 14.12 3.97
CA GLU A 223 -12.00 13.29 4.80
C GLU A 223 -11.18 12.31 3.95
N ILE A 224 -11.81 11.60 3.01
CA ILE A 224 -11.12 10.68 2.10
C ILE A 224 -10.12 11.43 1.20
N SER A 225 -10.46 12.64 0.74
CA SER A 225 -9.55 13.48 -0.04
C SER A 225 -8.32 13.90 0.76
N ASP A 226 -8.49 14.21 2.05
CA ASP A 226 -7.38 14.57 2.92
C ASP A 226 -6.47 13.36 3.23
N ILE A 227 -7.06 12.18 3.41
CA ILE A 227 -6.34 10.92 3.54
C ILE A 227 -5.54 10.64 2.28
N SER A 228 -6.15 10.73 1.10
CA SER A 228 -5.49 10.49 -0.20
C SER A 228 -4.25 11.36 -0.40
N ARG A 229 -4.40 12.68 -0.21
CA ARG A 229 -3.27 13.63 -0.28
C ARG A 229 -2.17 13.30 0.73
N SER A 230 -2.55 12.89 1.93
CA SER A 230 -1.59 12.51 2.97
C SER A 230 -0.84 11.23 2.63
N LEU A 231 -1.50 10.25 1.99
CA LEU A 231 -0.86 9.02 1.51
C LEU A 231 0.10 9.29 0.35
N LYS A 232 -0.27 10.19 -0.59
CA LYS A 232 0.65 10.63 -1.65
C LYS A 232 1.87 11.35 -1.07
N ALA A 233 1.67 12.18 -0.05
CA ALA A 233 2.77 12.83 0.67
C ALA A 233 3.67 11.79 1.37
N LEU A 234 3.09 10.76 2.00
CA LEU A 234 3.82 9.66 2.65
C LEU A 234 4.66 8.86 1.64
N ALA A 235 4.08 8.51 0.48
CA ALA A 235 4.78 7.80 -0.59
C ALA A 235 6.03 8.57 -1.04
N ARG A 236 5.90 9.89 -1.22
CA ARG A 236 7.03 10.78 -1.59
C ARG A 236 8.06 10.91 -0.48
N GLU A 237 7.62 11.10 0.77
CA GLU A 237 8.48 11.26 1.93
C GLU A 237 9.40 10.05 2.13
N LEU A 238 8.83 8.85 2.03
CA LEU A 238 9.56 7.59 2.22
C LEU A 238 10.24 7.08 0.94
N SER A 239 9.92 7.66 -0.23
CA SER A 239 10.30 7.13 -1.54
C SER A 239 9.89 5.65 -1.71
N VAL A 240 8.65 5.33 -1.34
CA VAL A 240 8.07 3.98 -1.33
C VAL A 240 6.73 4.02 -2.06
N PRO A 241 6.41 3.07 -2.95
CA PRO A 241 5.07 2.94 -3.50
C PRO A 241 4.04 2.61 -2.42
N VAL A 242 2.86 3.21 -2.55
CA VAL A 242 1.71 2.95 -1.68
C VAL A 242 0.57 2.41 -2.52
N ILE A 243 0.13 1.18 -2.24
CA ILE A 243 -1.09 0.61 -2.80
C ILE A 243 -2.22 0.87 -1.83
N ALA A 244 -3.26 1.54 -2.29
CA ALA A 244 -4.45 1.82 -1.50
C ALA A 244 -5.67 1.15 -2.14
N LEU A 245 -6.40 0.34 -1.37
CA LEU A 245 -7.63 -0.27 -1.83
C LEU A 245 -8.81 0.67 -1.60
N SER A 246 -9.73 0.69 -2.56
CA SER A 246 -10.96 1.48 -2.50
C SER A 246 -12.17 0.65 -2.91
N GLN A 247 -13.31 0.96 -2.33
CA GLN A 247 -14.57 0.38 -2.77
C GLN A 247 -15.24 1.32 -3.79
N LEU A 248 -15.73 0.75 -4.89
CA LEU A 248 -16.47 1.49 -5.90
C LEU A 248 -17.89 1.81 -5.46
N SER A 249 -18.42 2.92 -5.98
CA SER A 249 -19.83 3.29 -5.85
C SER A 249 -20.77 2.19 -6.39
N ARG A 250 -21.97 2.12 -5.82
CA ARG A 250 -23.03 1.21 -6.32
C ARG A 250 -23.55 1.60 -7.70
N ALA A 251 -23.23 2.79 -8.19
CA ALA A 251 -23.63 3.25 -9.51
C ALA A 251 -23.11 2.33 -10.64
N VAL A 252 -21.96 1.65 -10.44
CA VAL A 252 -21.45 0.67 -11.40
C VAL A 252 -22.43 -0.48 -11.66
N GLU A 253 -23.22 -0.90 -10.65
CA GLU A 253 -24.18 -1.99 -10.75
C GLU A 253 -25.46 -1.61 -11.52
N GLN A 254 -25.66 -0.31 -11.77
CA GLN A 254 -26.81 0.18 -12.54
C GLN A 254 -26.53 0.21 -14.04
N ARG A 255 -25.29 0.03 -14.46
CA ARG A 255 -24.91 -0.03 -15.87
C ARG A 255 -25.09 -1.43 -16.44
N PRO A 256 -25.49 -1.56 -17.71
CA PRO A 256 -25.72 -2.87 -18.34
C PRO A 256 -24.45 -3.75 -18.39
N ASP A 257 -23.29 -3.15 -18.53
CA ASP A 257 -21.99 -3.84 -18.65
C ASP A 257 -21.28 -4.06 -17.31
N HIS A 258 -21.76 -3.41 -16.24
CA HIS A 258 -21.15 -3.42 -14.90
C HIS A 258 -19.64 -3.14 -14.87
N ARG A 259 -19.05 -2.63 -15.96
CA ARG A 259 -17.62 -2.35 -16.05
C ARG A 259 -17.27 -1.09 -15.29
N PRO A 260 -16.25 -1.13 -14.43
CA PRO A 260 -15.81 0.03 -13.65
C PRO A 260 -15.17 1.10 -14.54
N MET A 261 -15.33 2.36 -14.14
CA MET A 261 -14.69 3.52 -14.75
C MET A 261 -14.33 4.56 -13.67
N LEU A 262 -13.49 5.52 -14.01
CA LEU A 262 -13.00 6.54 -13.07
C LEU A 262 -14.13 7.29 -12.35
N SER A 263 -15.23 7.57 -13.03
CA SER A 263 -16.40 8.23 -12.41
C SER A 263 -17.03 7.47 -11.24
N ASP A 264 -16.78 6.16 -11.10
CA ASP A 264 -17.30 5.33 -10.01
C ASP A 264 -16.53 5.55 -8.70
N LEU A 265 -15.39 6.26 -8.75
CA LEU A 265 -14.63 6.73 -7.60
C LEU A 265 -15.16 8.04 -6.99
N ARG A 266 -16.18 8.67 -7.58
CA ARG A 266 -16.67 10.00 -7.17
C ARG A 266 -17.12 10.11 -5.72
N GLU A 267 -17.59 9.02 -5.11
CA GLU A 267 -17.89 9.00 -3.67
C GLU A 267 -16.63 9.05 -2.79
N SER A 268 -15.46 8.80 -3.38
CA SER A 268 -14.15 8.84 -2.72
C SER A 268 -13.43 10.19 -2.91
N GLY A 269 -14.13 11.25 -3.33
CA GLY A 269 -13.58 12.60 -3.46
C GLY A 269 -12.52 12.74 -4.54
N ALA A 270 -11.43 13.43 -4.22
CA ALA A 270 -10.34 13.73 -5.14
C ALA A 270 -9.28 12.62 -5.28
N ILE A 271 -9.54 11.40 -4.79
CA ILE A 271 -8.55 10.31 -4.77
C ILE A 271 -8.03 9.97 -6.18
N GLU A 272 -8.90 10.10 -7.18
CA GLU A 272 -8.55 9.95 -8.59
C GLU A 272 -7.48 10.95 -9.04
N GLN A 273 -7.48 12.17 -8.47
CA GLN A 273 -6.54 13.23 -8.84
C GLN A 273 -5.17 13.07 -8.15
N ASP A 274 -5.14 12.41 -7.00
CA ASP A 274 -3.93 12.20 -6.21
C ASP A 274 -3.17 10.95 -6.64
N ALA A 275 -3.86 9.94 -7.19
CA ALA A 275 -3.28 8.68 -7.61
C ALA A 275 -2.47 8.82 -8.91
N ASP A 276 -1.32 8.15 -8.98
CA ASP A 276 -0.50 8.07 -10.19
C ASP A 276 -0.98 6.94 -11.12
N VAL A 277 -1.46 5.86 -10.52
CA VAL A 277 -2.01 4.70 -11.21
C VAL A 277 -3.35 4.32 -10.59
N VAL A 278 -4.34 4.08 -11.43
CA VAL A 278 -5.66 3.57 -11.01
C VAL A 278 -5.90 2.25 -11.71
N MET A 279 -6.23 1.22 -10.93
CA MET A 279 -6.58 -0.11 -11.44
C MET A 279 -7.97 -0.49 -10.95
N PHE A 280 -8.74 -1.12 -11.82
CA PHE A 280 -10.03 -1.70 -11.46
C PHE A 280 -9.97 -3.21 -11.57
N ILE A 281 -10.63 -3.90 -10.63
CA ILE A 281 -10.83 -5.35 -10.71
C ILE A 281 -12.26 -5.61 -11.12
N TYR A 282 -12.44 -6.35 -12.20
CA TYR A 282 -13.73 -6.75 -12.74
C TYR A 282 -13.79 -8.28 -12.93
N ARG A 283 -14.94 -8.86 -12.62
CA ARG A 283 -15.22 -10.28 -12.83
C ARG A 283 -16.56 -10.40 -13.54
N ASP A 284 -16.51 -10.87 -14.78
CA ASP A 284 -17.72 -11.07 -15.58
C ASP A 284 -18.59 -12.18 -14.99
N ASP A 285 -17.99 -13.28 -14.51
CA ASP A 285 -18.71 -14.42 -13.94
C ASP A 285 -19.51 -14.09 -12.65
N TYR A 286 -19.21 -12.98 -12.00
CA TYR A 286 -19.97 -12.51 -10.84
C TYR A 286 -21.35 -11.96 -11.23
N TYR A 287 -21.45 -11.31 -12.41
CA TYR A 287 -22.68 -10.71 -12.91
C TYR A 287 -23.40 -11.61 -13.93
N ASN A 288 -22.64 -12.37 -14.70
CA ASN A 288 -23.13 -13.24 -15.76
C ASN A 288 -22.77 -14.71 -15.47
N HIS A 289 -23.77 -15.50 -15.05
CA HIS A 289 -23.57 -16.93 -14.74
C HIS A 289 -23.19 -17.77 -15.97
N ASP A 290 -23.49 -17.29 -17.16
CA ASP A 290 -23.18 -17.95 -18.43
C ASP A 290 -21.86 -17.45 -19.06
N SER A 291 -21.09 -16.67 -18.32
CA SER A 291 -19.80 -16.14 -18.76
C SER A 291 -18.85 -17.26 -19.18
N GLU A 292 -18.16 -17.06 -20.29
CA GLU A 292 -17.03 -17.89 -20.71
C GLU A 292 -15.77 -17.64 -19.90
N MET A 293 -15.72 -16.53 -19.14
CA MET A 293 -14.59 -16.06 -18.34
C MET A 293 -14.70 -16.50 -16.87
N LYS A 294 -15.19 -17.72 -16.62
CA LYS A 294 -15.35 -18.21 -15.22
C LYS A 294 -14.02 -18.31 -14.49
N GLY A 295 -13.98 -17.76 -13.28
CA GLY A 295 -12.80 -17.76 -12.42
C GLY A 295 -11.71 -16.79 -12.87
N ILE A 296 -11.97 -15.91 -13.84
CA ILE A 296 -11.04 -14.92 -14.35
C ILE A 296 -11.40 -13.54 -13.78
N SER A 297 -10.39 -12.85 -13.27
CA SER A 297 -10.50 -11.44 -12.89
C SER A 297 -9.72 -10.60 -13.90
N GLU A 298 -10.37 -9.59 -14.46
CA GLU A 298 -9.72 -8.62 -15.32
C GLU A 298 -9.17 -7.47 -14.48
N ILE A 299 -7.94 -7.02 -14.78
CA ILE A 299 -7.36 -5.77 -14.26
C ILE A 299 -7.43 -4.74 -15.38
N ILE A 300 -8.18 -3.66 -15.13
CA ILE A 300 -8.49 -2.59 -16.08
C ILE A 300 -7.75 -1.32 -15.66
#